data_c2f3d6fcb5710c9e9799e8dbeef8c067
#
_entry.id   c2f3d6fcb5710c9e9799e8dbeef8c067
#
_cell.length_a   1.000
_cell.length_b   1.000
_cell.length_c   1.000
_cell.angle_alpha   90.00
_cell.angle_beta   90.00
_cell.angle_gamma   90.00
#
_symmetry.space_group_name_H-M   'P 1'
#
loop_
_entity.id
_entity.type
_entity.pdbx_description
1 polymer ?
#
loop_
_entity_poly.entity_id
_entity_poly.type
_entity_poly.pdbx_seq_one_letter_code
_entity_poly.pdbx_strand_id
1 'polypeptide(L)'
;MSLTINIYYTGENGSAKKFAEEMVSSGVVDRVRAEKGNLRYNYFFPMDDPETVLLIDRWESKEALDEHHKSPMMKEIADLRDKYHLHMRVEQFIEKNV
;
A
#
# COMPACT_ATOMS: atom_id res chain seq x y z
N MET A 1 -13.37 1.00 15.08
CA MET A 1 -13.61 1.43 13.70
C MET A 1 -12.40 1.16 12.85
N SER A 2 -12.58 0.54 11.70
CA SER A 2 -11.47 0.33 10.80
C SER A 2 -11.16 1.56 9.97
N LEU A 3 -9.90 1.67 9.57
CA LEU A 3 -9.41 2.73 8.70
C LEU A 3 -9.01 2.12 7.37
N THR A 4 -9.44 2.72 6.27
CA THR A 4 -9.03 2.32 4.93
C THR A 4 -8.16 3.42 4.32
N ILE A 5 -7.01 3.04 3.84
CA ILE A 5 -6.08 3.92 3.18
C ILE A 5 -5.97 3.49 1.72
N ASN A 6 -6.29 4.38 0.81
CA ASN A 6 -6.07 4.16 -0.62
C ASN A 6 -4.82 4.93 -1.03
N ILE A 7 -3.85 4.23 -1.60
CA ILE A 7 -2.63 4.86 -2.08
C ILE A 7 -2.52 4.61 -3.58
N TYR A 8 -2.49 5.70 -4.34
CA TYR A 8 -2.27 5.65 -5.77
C TYR A 8 -0.80 5.92 -6.05
N TYR A 9 -0.12 4.93 -6.60
CA TYR A 9 1.27 5.07 -7.04
C TYR A 9 1.28 5.22 -8.54
N THR A 10 1.88 6.30 -9.03
CA THR A 10 1.96 6.58 -10.46
C THR A 10 3.41 6.73 -10.89
N GLY A 11 3.77 6.08 -11.98
CA GLY A 11 5.11 6.11 -12.52
C GLY A 11 5.11 6.26 -14.03
N GLU A 12 6.16 5.76 -14.67
CA GLU A 12 6.33 5.80 -16.12
C GLU A 12 6.85 4.46 -16.61
N ASN A 13 6.49 4.11 -17.85
CA ASN A 13 7.02 2.91 -18.52
C ASN A 13 6.80 1.62 -17.73
N GLY A 14 5.64 1.50 -17.09
CA GLY A 14 5.27 0.29 -16.34
C GLY A 14 5.91 0.19 -14.98
N SER A 15 6.52 1.24 -14.46
CA SER A 15 7.23 1.17 -13.17
C SER A 15 6.31 0.91 -11.99
N ALA A 16 5.07 1.40 -12.01
CA ALA A 16 4.11 1.14 -10.94
C ALA A 16 3.77 -0.35 -10.84
N LYS A 17 3.57 -1.01 -11.98
CA LYS A 17 3.32 -2.44 -12.01
C LYS A 17 4.52 -3.22 -11.50
N LYS A 18 5.73 -2.85 -11.91
CA LYS A 18 6.97 -3.49 -11.44
C LYS A 18 7.15 -3.34 -9.94
N PHE A 19 6.83 -2.17 -9.41
CA PHE A 19 6.84 -1.92 -7.97
C PHE A 19 5.91 -2.89 -7.25
N ALA A 20 4.64 -2.99 -7.69
CA ALA A 20 3.68 -3.88 -7.07
C ALA A 20 4.13 -5.34 -7.14
N GLU A 21 4.66 -5.77 -8.29
CA GLU A 21 5.19 -7.12 -8.45
C GLU A 21 6.36 -7.38 -7.49
N GLU A 22 7.25 -6.44 -7.31
CA GLU A 22 8.38 -6.61 -6.38
C GLU A 22 7.93 -6.54 -4.91
N MET A 23 6.94 -5.74 -4.57
CA MET A 23 6.34 -5.75 -3.24
C MET A 23 5.84 -7.14 -2.87
N VAL A 24 5.25 -7.85 -3.84
CA VAL A 24 4.79 -9.23 -3.64
C VAL A 24 5.98 -10.20 -3.59
N SER A 25 6.85 -10.16 -4.59
CA SER A 25 7.94 -11.15 -4.74
C SER A 25 9.00 -11.04 -3.64
N SER A 26 9.22 -9.85 -3.09
CA SER A 26 10.17 -9.65 -1.98
C SER A 26 9.66 -10.14 -0.64
N GLY A 27 8.36 -10.47 -0.53
CA GLY A 27 7.73 -10.90 0.71
C GLY A 27 7.24 -9.75 1.59
N VAL A 28 7.38 -8.49 1.16
CA VAL A 28 6.92 -7.34 1.94
C VAL A 28 5.41 -7.39 2.15
N VAL A 29 4.64 -7.68 1.09
CA VAL A 29 3.18 -7.77 1.19
C VAL A 29 2.76 -8.81 2.24
N ASP A 30 3.36 -10.00 2.21
CA ASP A 30 3.03 -11.05 3.17
C ASP A 30 3.38 -10.63 4.60
N ARG A 31 4.51 -9.93 4.78
CA ARG A 31 4.91 -9.45 6.11
C ARG A 31 3.99 -8.35 6.63
N VAL A 32 3.50 -7.46 5.76
CA VAL A 32 2.50 -6.45 6.15
C VAL A 32 1.20 -7.13 6.55
N ARG A 33 0.75 -8.10 5.76
CA ARG A 33 -0.49 -8.84 6.06
C ARG A 33 -0.41 -9.61 7.38
N ALA A 34 0.79 -9.97 7.81
CA ALA A 34 1.01 -10.66 9.09
C ALA A 34 1.04 -9.70 10.28
N GLU A 35 1.10 -8.39 10.06
CA GLU A 35 1.09 -7.43 11.16
C GLU A 35 -0.25 -7.42 11.86
N LYS A 36 -0.21 -7.27 13.20
CA LYS A 36 -1.41 -7.23 14.01
C LYS A 36 -2.31 -6.07 13.57
N GLY A 37 -3.57 -6.42 13.29
CA GLY A 37 -4.58 -5.44 12.92
C GLY A 37 -4.65 -5.13 11.44
N ASN A 38 -3.80 -5.71 10.61
CA ASN A 38 -3.94 -5.55 9.17
C ASN A 38 -5.16 -6.36 8.70
N LEU A 39 -6.10 -5.70 8.04
CA LEU A 39 -7.32 -6.34 7.53
C LEU A 39 -7.28 -6.53 6.03
N ARG A 40 -6.50 -5.70 5.32
CA ARG A 40 -6.41 -5.77 3.87
C ARG A 40 -5.14 -5.09 3.39
N TYR A 41 -4.50 -5.66 2.39
CA TYR A 41 -3.34 -5.08 1.73
C TYR A 41 -3.29 -5.67 0.33
N ASN A 42 -3.97 -5.02 -0.62
CA ASN A 42 -4.14 -5.53 -1.97
C ASN A 42 -3.86 -4.44 -3.00
N TYR A 43 -3.22 -4.86 -4.09
CA TYR A 43 -2.97 -4.00 -5.24
C TYR A 43 -4.00 -4.22 -6.33
N PHE A 44 -4.38 -3.14 -6.99
CA PHE A 44 -5.33 -3.15 -8.11
C PHE A 44 -4.78 -2.26 -9.23
N PHE A 45 -5.05 -2.67 -10.46
CA PHE A 45 -4.65 -1.87 -11.62
C PHE A 45 -5.88 -1.17 -12.20
N PRO A 46 -5.88 0.19 -12.29
CA PRO A 46 -6.95 0.89 -12.98
C PRO A 46 -6.99 0.44 -14.45
N MET A 47 -8.18 0.12 -14.94
CA MET A 47 -8.34 -0.44 -16.29
C MET A 47 -7.92 0.55 -17.37
N ASP A 48 -8.06 1.84 -17.10
CA ASP A 48 -7.80 2.91 -18.07
C ASP A 48 -6.47 3.66 -17.81
N ASP A 49 -5.65 3.19 -16.87
CA ASP A 49 -4.37 3.85 -16.56
C ASP A 49 -3.29 2.80 -16.25
N PRO A 50 -2.47 2.44 -17.27
CA PRO A 50 -1.42 1.44 -17.09
C PRO A 50 -0.22 1.92 -16.27
N GLU A 51 -0.15 3.21 -15.97
CA GLU A 51 0.98 3.80 -15.23
C GLU A 51 0.69 3.97 -13.74
N THR A 52 -0.48 3.54 -13.29
CA THR A 52 -0.90 3.66 -11.89
C THR A 52 -1.20 2.29 -11.30
N VAL A 53 -0.90 2.13 -10.01
CA VAL A 53 -1.38 1.00 -9.20
C VAL A 53 -2.04 1.58 -7.96
N LEU A 54 -3.18 1.00 -7.58
CA LEU A 54 -3.90 1.36 -6.37
C LEU A 54 -3.63 0.31 -5.30
N LEU A 55 -3.17 0.75 -4.14
CA LEU A 55 -3.12 -0.08 -2.94
C LEU A 55 -4.33 0.25 -2.07
N ILE A 56 -5.11 -0.77 -1.72
CA ILE A 56 -6.12 -0.64 -0.68
C ILE A 56 -5.55 -1.30 0.57
N ASP A 57 -5.36 -0.48 1.60
CA ASP A 57 -4.69 -0.84 2.83
C ASP A 57 -5.65 -0.55 3.99
N ARG A 58 -6.05 -1.58 4.75
CA ARG A 58 -7.07 -1.44 5.78
C ARG A 58 -6.56 -1.97 7.12
N TRP A 59 -6.83 -1.22 8.18
CA TRP A 59 -6.39 -1.53 9.53
C TRP A 59 -7.57 -1.50 10.49
N GLU A 60 -7.52 -2.37 11.51
CA GLU A 60 -8.61 -2.46 12.49
C GLU A 60 -8.74 -1.22 13.36
N SER A 61 -7.64 -0.46 13.52
CA SER A 61 -7.61 0.72 14.39
C SER A 61 -6.49 1.67 13.99
N LYS A 62 -6.56 2.91 14.49
CA LYS A 62 -5.49 3.88 14.33
C LYS A 62 -4.19 3.40 14.98
N GLU A 63 -4.31 2.73 16.12
CA GLU A 63 -3.16 2.21 16.86
C GLU A 63 -2.41 1.16 16.02
N ALA A 64 -3.13 0.26 15.36
CA ALA A 64 -2.52 -0.74 14.49
C ALA A 64 -1.82 -0.08 13.30
N LEU A 65 -2.43 0.94 12.69
CA LEU A 65 -1.82 1.70 11.61
C LEU A 65 -0.56 2.43 12.08
N ASP A 66 -0.60 3.04 13.27
CA ASP A 66 0.56 3.75 13.83
C ASP A 66 1.73 2.78 14.07
N GLU A 67 1.45 1.57 14.55
CA GLU A 67 2.47 0.54 14.73
C GLU A 67 3.08 0.12 13.39
N HIS A 68 2.25 -0.02 12.35
CA HIS A 68 2.73 -0.30 10.99
C HIS A 68 3.69 0.80 10.52
N HIS A 69 3.33 2.07 10.72
CA HIS A 69 4.16 3.20 10.32
C HIS A 69 5.52 3.26 11.04
N LYS A 70 5.63 2.62 12.19
CA LYS A 70 6.88 2.54 12.94
C LYS A 70 7.70 1.31 12.59
N SER A 71 7.17 0.40 11.79
CA SER A 71 7.84 -0.86 11.49
C SER A 71 9.03 -0.66 10.55
N PRO A 72 10.06 -1.55 10.63
CA PRO A 72 11.19 -1.50 9.69
C PRO A 72 10.78 -1.67 8.24
N MET A 73 9.63 -2.29 7.98
CA MET A 73 9.13 -2.47 6.61
C MET A 73 8.83 -1.17 5.90
N MET A 74 8.55 -0.10 6.63
CA MET A 74 8.29 1.21 6.02
C MET A 74 9.49 1.71 5.22
N LYS A 75 10.71 1.41 5.70
CA LYS A 75 11.92 1.76 4.96
C LYS A 75 12.03 0.94 3.68
N GLU A 76 11.75 -0.36 3.75
CA GLU A 76 11.77 -1.23 2.57
C GLU A 76 10.76 -0.75 1.51
N ILE A 77 9.55 -0.39 1.95
CA ILE A 77 8.51 0.12 1.06
C ILE A 77 8.96 1.44 0.42
N ALA A 78 9.52 2.36 1.21
CA ALA A 78 10.01 3.65 0.71
C ALA A 78 11.15 3.46 -0.28
N ASP A 79 12.07 2.54 -0.01
CA ASP A 79 13.20 2.25 -0.90
C ASP A 79 12.71 1.70 -2.25
N LEU A 80 11.70 0.82 -2.23
CA LEU A 80 11.11 0.30 -3.47
C LEU A 80 10.38 1.39 -4.25
N ARG A 81 9.60 2.23 -3.56
CA ARG A 81 8.93 3.37 -4.19
C ARG A 81 9.95 4.29 -4.88
N ASP A 82 11.06 4.57 -4.21
CA ASP A 82 12.12 5.43 -4.75
C ASP A 82 12.83 4.75 -5.92
N LYS A 83 13.07 3.44 -5.83
CA LYS A 83 13.68 2.66 -6.91
C LYS A 83 12.91 2.80 -8.23
N TYR A 84 11.58 2.83 -8.14
CA TYR A 84 10.71 2.92 -9.32
C TYR A 84 10.23 4.34 -9.63
N HIS A 85 10.77 5.34 -8.92
CA HIS A 85 10.47 6.78 -9.14
C HIS A 85 8.96 7.07 -9.14
N LEU A 86 8.25 6.58 -8.13
CA LEU A 86 6.80 6.71 -8.08
C LEU A 86 6.36 7.97 -7.35
N HIS A 87 5.29 8.57 -7.86
CA HIS A 87 4.54 9.61 -7.16
C HIS A 87 3.39 8.94 -6.42
N MET A 88 3.02 9.50 -5.27
CA MET A 88 2.04 8.89 -4.38
C MET A 88 0.95 9.89 -4.02
N ARG A 89 -0.32 9.44 -4.12
CA ARG A 89 -1.48 10.19 -3.63
C ARG A 89 -2.23 9.32 -2.63
N VAL A 90 -2.55 9.88 -1.48
CA VAL A 90 -3.15 9.13 -0.37
C VAL A 90 -4.54 9.66 -0.04
N GLU A 91 -5.49 8.74 0.14
CA GLU A 91 -6.82 9.03 0.64
C GLU A 91 -7.07 8.15 1.86
N GLN A 92 -7.66 8.70 2.90
CA GLN A 92 -7.96 7.93 4.10
C GLN A 92 -9.44 8.00 4.42
N PHE A 93 -10.03 6.86 4.73
CA PHE A 93 -11.45 6.73 5.01
C PHE A 93 -11.67 5.97 6.32
N ILE A 94 -12.74 6.34 7.03
CA ILE A 94 -13.21 5.62 8.20
C ILE A 94 -14.43 4.82 7.78
N GLU A 95 -14.47 3.54 8.14
CA GLU A 95 -15.62 2.69 7.84
C GLU A 95 -16.87 3.23 8.54
N LYS A 96 -17.95 3.35 7.78
CA LYS A 96 -19.23 3.78 8.30
C LYS A 96 -20.13 2.57 8.47
N ASN A 97 -20.55 2.32 9.70
CA ASN A 97 -21.53 1.28 9.98
C ASN A 97 -22.94 1.87 9.80
N VAL A 98 -23.70 1.27 8.90
CA VAL A 98 -25.09 1.68 8.60
C VAL A 98 -26.05 0.61 9.04
#